data_e6e2452cb5804670d7fa4f8a72f6d3b8
#
_entry.id   e6e2452cb5804670d7fa4f8a72f6d3b8
#
_cell.length_a   1.000
_cell.length_b   1.000
_cell.length_c   1.000
_cell.angle_alpha   90.00
_cell.angle_beta   90.00
_cell.angle_gamma   90.00
#
_symmetry.space_group_name_H-M   'P 1'
#
loop_
_entity.id
_entity.type
_entity.pdbx_description
1 polymer ?
#
loop_
_entity_poly.entity_id
_entity_poly.type
_entity_poly.pdbx_seq_one_letter_code
_entity_poly.pdbx_strand_id
1 'polypeptide(L)'
;MATASNDRQIDYVEFNVSDIARSKEFYGSAFGWTFTDYGPEYCEFADGRLKGGFTTTGAVRSSGGPLVILYADDLKEALERVKAAGGKIAKPPFDFPGGSRFHFTDPDGYQLAVWSAR
;
A
#
# COMPACT_ATOMS: atom_id res chain seq x y z
N MET A 1 14.69 -15.78 -1.03
CA MET A 1 14.55 -16.67 -2.17
C MET A 1 13.21 -17.36 -2.16
N ALA A 2 12.52 -17.35 -3.28
CA ALA A 2 11.25 -18.03 -3.38
C ALA A 2 11.43 -19.55 -3.32
N THR A 3 10.47 -20.25 -2.75
CA THR A 3 10.47 -21.71 -2.67
C THR A 3 9.63 -22.29 -3.80
N ALA A 4 9.71 -23.59 -4.02
CA ALA A 4 8.90 -24.26 -5.02
C ALA A 4 7.39 -24.03 -4.81
N SER A 5 6.95 -23.90 -3.54
CA SER A 5 5.54 -23.65 -3.23
C SER A 5 5.06 -22.26 -3.63
N ASN A 6 5.98 -21.34 -3.91
CA ASN A 6 5.66 -19.99 -4.34
C ASN A 6 5.73 -19.80 -5.85
N ASP A 7 6.02 -20.87 -6.59
CA ASP A 7 6.16 -20.78 -8.03
C ASP A 7 4.90 -20.20 -8.67
N ARG A 8 5.08 -19.20 -9.54
CA ARG A 8 4.02 -18.51 -10.30
C ARG A 8 3.09 -17.64 -9.47
N GLN A 9 3.43 -17.37 -8.22
CA GLN A 9 2.67 -16.50 -7.36
C GLN A 9 3.28 -15.10 -7.37
N ILE A 10 2.47 -14.08 -7.11
CA ILE A 10 2.99 -12.72 -6.98
C ILE A 10 3.88 -12.69 -5.74
N ASP A 11 5.11 -12.23 -5.92
CA ASP A 11 6.12 -12.24 -4.86
C ASP A 11 6.42 -10.86 -4.31
N TYR A 12 6.28 -9.82 -5.13
CA TYR A 12 6.82 -8.52 -4.81
C TYR A 12 6.07 -7.43 -5.58
N VAL A 13 5.82 -6.30 -4.95
CA VAL A 13 5.19 -5.15 -5.60
C VAL A 13 6.11 -3.95 -5.44
N GLU A 14 6.45 -3.28 -6.53
CA GLU A 14 7.37 -2.14 -6.50
C GLU A 14 6.66 -0.88 -6.96
N PHE A 15 6.80 0.18 -6.15
CA PHE A 15 6.26 1.50 -6.47
C PHE A 15 7.39 2.46 -6.80
N ASN A 16 7.23 3.25 -7.85
CA ASN A 16 8.07 4.41 -8.09
C ASN A 16 7.54 5.56 -7.23
N VAL A 17 8.40 6.12 -6.40
CA VAL A 17 8.01 7.18 -5.46
C VAL A 17 8.92 8.39 -5.63
N SER A 18 8.45 9.54 -5.20
CA SER A 18 9.25 10.76 -5.27
C SER A 18 10.08 11.00 -4.01
N ASP A 19 9.66 10.41 -2.88
CA ASP A 19 10.31 10.63 -1.58
C ASP A 19 10.12 9.39 -0.72
N ILE A 20 11.19 8.59 -0.58
CA ILE A 20 11.13 7.33 0.18
C ILE A 20 10.78 7.58 1.64
N ALA A 21 11.37 8.61 2.26
CA ALA A 21 11.09 8.90 3.67
C ALA A 21 9.62 9.19 3.90
N ARG A 22 9.01 9.93 2.99
CA ARG A 22 7.58 10.26 3.08
C ARG A 22 6.71 9.02 2.90
N SER A 23 7.07 8.14 1.96
CA SER A 23 6.34 6.88 1.75
C SER A 23 6.43 5.97 2.97
N LYS A 24 7.62 5.85 3.56
CA LYS A 24 7.83 5.06 4.77
C LYS A 24 6.96 5.59 5.92
N GLU A 25 6.96 6.90 6.12
CA GLU A 25 6.16 7.50 7.18
C GLU A 25 4.69 7.24 6.99
N PHE A 26 4.19 7.42 5.76
CA PHE A 26 2.78 7.19 5.47
C PHE A 26 2.37 5.74 5.72
N TYR A 27 3.06 4.79 5.08
CA TYR A 27 2.67 3.38 5.16
C TYR A 27 2.99 2.77 6.52
N GLY A 28 4.04 3.22 7.19
CA GLY A 28 4.33 2.81 8.55
C GLY A 28 3.26 3.29 9.53
N SER A 29 2.82 4.53 9.39
CA SER A 29 1.82 5.12 10.27
C SER A 29 0.42 4.56 10.01
N ALA A 30 0.03 4.45 8.73
CA ALA A 30 -1.32 4.01 8.37
C ALA A 30 -1.52 2.51 8.56
N PHE A 31 -0.52 1.68 8.24
CA PHE A 31 -0.69 0.23 8.18
C PHE A 31 0.32 -0.57 8.99
N GLY A 32 1.27 0.08 9.62
CA GLY A 32 2.27 -0.63 10.44
C GLY A 32 3.28 -1.42 9.65
N TRP A 33 3.53 -1.06 8.40
CA TRP A 33 4.55 -1.74 7.60
C TRP A 33 5.93 -1.49 8.17
N THR A 34 6.84 -2.44 7.93
CA THR A 34 8.23 -2.32 8.32
C THR A 34 9.12 -2.15 7.10
N PHE A 35 10.32 -1.61 7.29
CA PHE A 35 11.16 -1.19 6.16
C PHE A 35 12.60 -1.56 6.35
N THR A 36 13.29 -1.84 5.23
CA THR A 36 14.72 -2.09 5.18
C THR A 36 15.29 -1.23 4.05
N ASP A 37 16.23 -0.35 4.38
CA ASP A 37 16.84 0.53 3.39
C ASP A 37 17.98 -0.18 2.65
N TYR A 38 18.04 0.01 1.35
CA TYR A 38 19.11 -0.48 0.49
C TYR A 38 19.68 0.68 -0.32
N GLY A 39 20.38 1.58 0.37
CA GLY A 39 20.92 2.78 -0.24
C GLY A 39 19.89 3.91 -0.30
N PRO A 40 20.26 5.06 -0.88
CA PRO A 40 19.39 6.24 -0.86
C PRO A 40 18.22 6.18 -1.84
N GLU A 41 18.25 5.27 -2.81
CA GLU A 41 17.24 5.22 -3.87
C GLU A 41 16.32 4.01 -3.79
N TYR A 42 16.47 3.18 -2.77
CA TYR A 42 15.66 1.98 -2.64
C TYR A 42 15.37 1.62 -1.19
N CYS A 43 14.13 1.26 -0.93
CA CYS A 43 13.69 0.77 0.38
C CYS A 43 12.74 -0.40 0.17
N GLU A 44 12.97 -1.50 0.88
CA GLU A 44 12.05 -2.62 0.86
C GLU A 44 11.03 -2.45 1.98
N PHE A 45 9.76 -2.71 1.67
CA PHE A 45 8.74 -2.75 2.70
C PHE A 45 8.25 -4.19 2.89
N ALA A 46 7.74 -4.45 4.09
CA ALA A 46 7.09 -5.71 4.41
C ALA A 46 5.77 -5.39 5.11
N ASP A 47 4.68 -6.00 4.65
CA ASP A 47 3.36 -5.79 5.25
C ASP A 47 2.94 -6.92 6.19
N GLY A 48 3.84 -7.89 6.42
CA GLY A 48 3.58 -9.06 7.24
C GLY A 48 3.21 -10.30 6.43
N ARG A 49 2.99 -10.14 5.15
CA ARG A 49 2.59 -11.21 4.24
C ARG A 49 3.36 -11.14 2.94
N LEU A 50 3.41 -9.96 2.33
CA LEU A 50 4.08 -9.70 1.07
C LEU A 50 5.16 -8.66 1.29
N LYS A 51 6.19 -8.70 0.45
CA LYS A 51 7.20 -7.65 0.40
C LYS A 51 7.05 -6.84 -0.86
N GLY A 52 7.63 -5.67 -0.84
CA GLY A 52 7.69 -4.81 -2.01
C GLY A 52 8.78 -3.78 -1.85
N GLY A 53 8.80 -2.82 -2.75
CA GLY A 53 9.84 -1.80 -2.72
C GLY A 53 9.33 -0.43 -3.08
N PHE A 54 10.03 0.57 -2.58
CA PHE A 54 9.91 1.96 -3.00
C PHE A 54 11.21 2.35 -3.67
N THR A 55 11.14 2.87 -4.89
CA THR A 55 12.32 3.30 -5.63
C THR A 55 12.12 4.69 -6.20
N THR A 56 13.19 5.49 -6.19
CA THR A 56 13.18 6.82 -6.81
C THR A 56 13.79 6.82 -8.19
N THR A 57 14.18 5.65 -8.72
CA THR A 57 14.87 5.57 -10.03
C THR A 57 13.93 5.61 -11.22
N GLY A 58 12.64 5.41 -11.02
CA GLY A 58 11.65 5.47 -12.10
C GLY A 58 10.69 6.63 -11.91
N ALA A 59 9.96 6.95 -12.96
CA ALA A 59 8.96 8.01 -12.90
C ALA A 59 7.72 7.55 -12.13
N VAL A 60 7.17 8.43 -11.29
CA VAL A 60 5.91 8.17 -10.61
C VAL A 60 4.80 8.11 -11.66
N ARG A 61 4.01 7.03 -11.63
CA ARG A 61 2.87 6.82 -12.54
C ARG A 61 1.67 6.46 -11.69
N SER A 62 0.99 7.47 -11.18
CA SER A 62 -0.06 7.29 -10.20
C SER A 62 -1.41 6.88 -10.79
N SER A 63 -1.54 6.79 -12.10
CA SER A 63 -2.80 6.39 -12.73
C SER A 63 -2.59 5.34 -13.81
N GLY A 64 -3.62 4.55 -14.08
CA GLY A 64 -3.63 3.59 -15.17
C GLY A 64 -3.09 2.22 -14.86
N GLY A 65 -2.62 1.98 -13.64
CA GLY A 65 -2.12 0.68 -13.22
C GLY A 65 -3.16 -0.15 -12.48
N PRO A 66 -2.77 -1.36 -12.02
CA PRO A 66 -3.64 -2.17 -11.17
C PRO A 66 -3.99 -1.45 -9.88
N LEU A 67 -5.13 -1.78 -9.32
CA LEU A 67 -5.52 -1.30 -8.00
C LEU A 67 -5.00 -2.28 -6.95
N VAL A 68 -4.15 -1.79 -6.05
CA VAL A 68 -3.67 -2.59 -4.93
C VAL A 68 -4.69 -2.46 -3.79
N ILE A 69 -5.13 -3.58 -3.26
CA ILE A 69 -6.18 -3.62 -2.25
C ILE A 69 -5.64 -4.32 -1.01
N LEU A 70 -5.69 -3.61 0.12
CA LEU A 70 -5.32 -4.16 1.42
C LEU A 70 -6.56 -4.70 2.13
N TYR A 71 -6.35 -5.60 3.08
CA TYR A 71 -7.42 -6.07 3.94
C TYR A 71 -7.30 -5.44 5.33
N ALA A 72 -8.43 -5.14 5.94
CA ALA A 72 -8.49 -4.69 7.32
C ALA A 72 -9.59 -5.44 8.06
N ASP A 73 -9.34 -5.80 9.31
CA ASP A 73 -10.38 -6.40 10.15
C ASP A 73 -11.45 -5.37 10.49
N ASP A 74 -11.06 -4.12 10.69
CA ASP A 74 -11.93 -3.01 11.04
C ASP A 74 -11.77 -1.89 10.03
N LEU A 75 -12.74 -1.77 9.12
CA LEU A 75 -12.64 -0.81 8.03
C LEU A 75 -12.66 0.64 8.53
N LYS A 76 -13.47 0.92 9.55
CA LYS A 76 -13.56 2.27 10.09
C LYS A 76 -12.26 2.70 10.73
N GLU A 77 -11.61 1.81 11.47
CA GLU A 77 -10.31 2.09 12.04
C GLU A 77 -9.26 2.35 10.95
N ALA A 78 -9.25 1.52 9.91
CA ALA A 78 -8.33 1.70 8.79
C ALA A 78 -8.53 3.06 8.12
N LEU A 79 -9.78 3.47 7.92
CA LEU A 79 -10.09 4.77 7.36
C LEU A 79 -9.51 5.91 8.21
N GLU A 80 -9.67 5.83 9.52
CA GLU A 80 -9.15 6.86 10.42
C GLU A 80 -7.63 6.89 10.42
N ARG A 81 -6.99 5.74 10.36
CA ARG A 81 -5.51 5.67 10.28
C ARG A 81 -4.97 6.27 9.00
N VAL A 82 -5.62 6.00 7.88
CA VAL A 82 -5.22 6.57 6.59
C VAL A 82 -5.33 8.08 6.61
N LYS A 83 -6.44 8.60 7.13
CA LYS A 83 -6.65 10.05 7.24
C LYS A 83 -5.61 10.68 8.18
N ALA A 84 -5.36 10.06 9.32
CA ALA A 84 -4.40 10.57 10.30
C ALA A 84 -2.97 10.58 9.73
N ALA A 85 -2.65 9.64 8.85
CA ALA A 85 -1.34 9.56 8.20
C ALA A 85 -1.19 10.52 7.02
N GLY A 86 -2.25 11.23 6.65
CA GLY A 86 -2.22 12.21 5.57
C GLY A 86 -2.74 11.72 4.23
N GLY A 87 -3.30 10.53 4.18
CA GLY A 87 -3.93 10.02 2.96
C GLY A 87 -5.25 10.73 2.71
N LYS A 88 -5.63 10.82 1.45
CA LYS A 88 -6.91 11.41 1.05
C LYS A 88 -7.87 10.30 0.68
N ILE A 89 -9.13 10.45 1.08
CA ILE A 89 -10.15 9.46 0.76
C ILE A 89 -10.70 9.78 -0.64
N ALA A 90 -10.38 8.90 -1.58
CA ALA A 90 -10.81 9.03 -2.97
C ALA A 90 -12.24 8.55 -3.16
N LYS A 91 -12.63 7.49 -2.45
CA LYS A 91 -14.01 6.99 -2.41
C LYS A 91 -14.34 6.61 -0.98
N PRO A 92 -15.40 7.19 -0.40
CA PRO A 92 -15.80 6.80 0.96
C PRO A 92 -16.29 5.34 0.98
N PRO A 93 -16.40 4.75 2.17
CA PRO A 93 -16.80 3.35 2.28
C PRO A 93 -18.10 3.05 1.54
N PHE A 94 -18.09 1.95 0.81
CA PHE A 94 -19.27 1.45 0.10
C PHE A 94 -19.29 -0.07 0.18
N ASP A 95 -20.50 -0.62 0.06
CA ASP A 95 -20.71 -2.06 0.14
C ASP A 95 -20.58 -2.72 -1.22
N PHE A 96 -20.13 -3.96 -1.19
CA PHE A 96 -20.14 -4.84 -2.36
C PHE A 96 -20.42 -6.27 -1.86
N PRO A 97 -20.71 -7.21 -2.77
CA PRO A 97 -20.92 -8.59 -2.34
C PRO A 97 -19.69 -9.14 -1.58
N GLY A 98 -19.88 -9.47 -0.32
CA GLY A 98 -18.82 -10.03 0.53
C GLY A 98 -18.24 -9.05 1.54
N GLY A 99 -18.45 -7.76 1.40
CA GLY A 99 -17.89 -6.81 2.36
C GLY A 99 -18.10 -5.36 2.01
N SER A 100 -17.18 -4.54 2.49
CA SER A 100 -17.16 -3.11 2.23
C SER A 100 -15.74 -2.67 1.95
N ARG A 101 -15.57 -1.57 1.24
CA ARG A 101 -14.24 -1.02 0.99
C ARG A 101 -14.28 0.50 0.80
N PHE A 102 -13.12 1.12 0.96
CA PHE A 102 -12.93 2.53 0.58
C PHE A 102 -11.65 2.64 -0.24
N HIS A 103 -11.49 3.75 -0.95
CA HIS A 103 -10.29 4.03 -1.71
C HIS A 103 -9.63 5.28 -1.17
N PHE A 104 -8.30 5.29 -1.20
CA PHE A 104 -7.51 6.43 -0.76
C PHE A 104 -6.38 6.71 -1.75
N THR A 105 -5.80 7.90 -1.67
CA THR A 105 -4.58 8.22 -2.39
C THR A 105 -3.45 8.39 -1.40
N ASP A 106 -2.27 7.88 -1.76
CA ASP A 106 -1.06 8.01 -0.97
C ASP A 106 -0.35 9.34 -1.28
N PRO A 107 0.80 9.63 -0.63
CA PRO A 107 1.50 10.91 -0.87
C PRO A 107 1.92 11.18 -2.31
N ASP A 108 2.14 10.14 -3.12
CA ASP A 108 2.49 10.28 -4.53
C ASP A 108 1.26 10.29 -5.44
N GLY A 109 0.07 10.13 -4.89
CA GLY A 109 -1.16 10.13 -5.66
C GLY A 109 -1.59 8.75 -6.14
N TYR A 110 -0.90 7.69 -5.75
CA TYR A 110 -1.36 6.33 -6.07
C TYR A 110 -2.67 6.07 -5.36
N GLN A 111 -3.64 5.56 -6.10
CA GLN A 111 -4.90 5.15 -5.50
C GLN A 111 -4.83 3.69 -5.11
N LEU A 112 -5.10 3.41 -3.84
CA LEU A 112 -5.21 2.06 -3.30
C LEU A 112 -6.59 1.94 -2.64
N ALA A 113 -6.92 0.72 -2.25
CA ALA A 113 -8.17 0.48 -1.54
C ALA A 113 -7.91 -0.37 -0.30
N VAL A 114 -8.85 -0.32 0.63
CA VAL A 114 -8.88 -1.21 1.80
C VAL A 114 -10.26 -1.82 1.85
N TRP A 115 -10.34 -3.13 2.04
CA TRP A 115 -11.61 -3.81 2.18
C TRP A 115 -11.68 -4.59 3.49
N SER A 116 -12.88 -4.89 3.90
CA SER A 116 -13.15 -5.68 5.08
C SER A 116 -14.31 -6.62 4.78
N ALA A 117 -14.20 -7.86 5.26
CA ALA A 117 -15.27 -8.84 5.09
C ALA A 117 -16.45 -8.50 6.01
N ARG A 118 -17.61 -8.97 5.64
CA ARG A 118 -18.79 -8.85 6.48
C ARG A 118 -18.87 -9.96 7.49
#